data_4210570e277b3c7eb9aa0ab31196cdfe
#
_entry.id   4210570e277b3c7eb9aa0ab31196cdfe
#
_cell.length_a   1.000
_cell.length_b   1.000
_cell.length_c   1.000
_cell.angle_alpha   90.00
_cell.angle_beta   90.00
_cell.angle_gamma   90.00
#
_symmetry.space_group_name_H-M   'P 1'
#
loop_
_entity.id
_entity.type
_entity.pdbx_description
1 polymer ?
#
loop_
_entity_poly.entity_id
_entity_poly.type
_entity_poly.pdbx_seq_one_letter_code
_entity_poly.pdbx_strand_id
1 'polypeptide(L)'
;MKRLMCLLMAVAMLVTGVAVCAEEQEGRGGFGGGPDGGREGGRMGGGPNGEVPNGGGRMGGGGQADKSADAELQAMIAEVAPKFQLLTFEDEATGTALQYQLYVPEGYDDSQSYPLIMFIPDSSVVGRDADYVLTQGWGGLIWATDAEQAKRAAFVLVPVFTETVVDDNFNHSDQIEVAVRLIESLTEQYSIDANRLYTTGQSMGGMTSFYLNATYPDLFAASLFVGSQWDNSILDVLEDDRFFYVVAAGDPKASAGQSSLMEVFDGDGAAYSHAEWSAQDDADTQNSAVKALLAEGNGANFITFTLGSTTTDGSAGGGAGEHMTSFDYAYKLEAVRDWLFEQSK
;
A
#
# COMPACT_ATOMS: atom_id res chain seq x y z
N MET A 1 -15.96 24.24 -39.13
CA MET A 1 -14.77 23.97 -39.95
C MET A 1 -13.59 24.76 -39.39
N LYS A 2 -12.79 24.17 -38.53
CA LYS A 2 -11.42 24.60 -38.20
C LYS A 2 -10.64 23.34 -37.80
N ARG A 3 -9.57 23.09 -38.55
CA ARG A 3 -8.77 21.87 -38.55
C ARG A 3 -7.89 21.79 -37.30
N LEU A 4 -7.95 20.65 -36.64
CA LEU A 4 -7.01 20.24 -35.58
C LEU A 4 -5.71 19.77 -36.24
N MET A 5 -4.58 20.39 -35.94
CA MET A 5 -3.26 19.98 -36.41
C MET A 5 -2.59 19.15 -35.32
N CYS A 6 -2.44 17.84 -35.58
CA CYS A 6 -1.60 16.96 -34.77
C CYS A 6 -0.13 17.27 -35.03
N LEU A 7 0.63 17.55 -33.96
CA LEU A 7 2.08 17.69 -33.99
C LEU A 7 2.70 16.39 -33.47
N LEU A 8 3.19 15.55 -34.39
CA LEU A 8 4.05 14.39 -34.09
C LEU A 8 5.47 14.89 -33.88
N MET A 9 6.02 14.76 -32.65
CA MET A 9 7.45 14.88 -32.41
C MET A 9 8.07 13.48 -32.34
N ALA A 10 8.82 13.13 -33.37
CA ALA A 10 9.73 11.99 -33.39
C ALA A 10 11.04 12.40 -32.70
N VAL A 11 11.41 11.73 -31.62
CA VAL A 11 12.73 11.86 -30.99
C VAL A 11 13.63 10.75 -31.54
N ALA A 12 14.65 11.14 -32.28
CA ALA A 12 15.71 10.26 -32.76
C ALA A 12 16.78 10.13 -31.67
N MET A 13 17.00 8.95 -31.14
CA MET A 13 18.15 8.64 -30.27
C MET A 13 19.39 8.38 -31.14
N LEU A 14 20.41 9.22 -30.94
CA LEU A 14 21.78 8.96 -31.38
C LEU A 14 22.48 8.05 -30.37
N VAL A 15 22.86 6.86 -30.81
CA VAL A 15 23.75 5.97 -30.08
C VAL A 15 25.19 6.37 -30.40
N THR A 16 25.95 6.86 -29.41
CA THR A 16 27.41 6.97 -29.49
C THR A 16 28.03 5.96 -28.54
N GLY A 17 28.60 4.89 -29.10
CA GLY A 17 29.40 3.91 -28.38
C GLY A 17 30.75 4.52 -27.97
N VAL A 18 31.13 4.29 -26.73
CA VAL A 18 32.52 4.43 -26.26
C VAL A 18 32.95 3.09 -25.70
N ALA A 19 33.90 2.48 -26.40
CA ALA A 19 34.64 1.31 -25.94
C ALA A 19 35.77 1.80 -25.00
N VAL A 20 35.88 1.22 -23.82
CA VAL A 20 37.06 1.37 -22.96
C VAL A 20 37.61 0.00 -22.63
N CYS A 21 38.90 -0.15 -22.92
CA CYS A 21 39.73 -1.36 -22.83
C CYS A 21 39.91 -1.79 -21.37
N ALA A 22 39.99 -3.12 -21.22
CA ALA A 22 40.50 -3.80 -20.04
C ALA A 22 42.00 -3.60 -19.93
N GLU A 23 42.50 -3.43 -18.71
CA GLU A 23 43.89 -3.58 -18.36
C GLU A 23 44.02 -4.48 -17.12
N GLU A 24 44.63 -5.66 -17.33
CA GLU A 24 45.05 -6.59 -16.30
C GLU A 24 46.30 -6.05 -15.59
N GLN A 25 46.38 -6.21 -14.26
CA GLN A 25 47.64 -6.21 -13.56
C GLN A 25 47.65 -7.32 -12.50
N GLU A 26 48.53 -8.32 -12.76
CA GLU A 26 49.09 -9.32 -11.82
C GLU A 26 50.13 -8.69 -10.88
N GLY A 27 50.31 -9.29 -9.69
CA GLY A 27 51.49 -9.11 -8.85
C GLY A 27 51.24 -9.45 -7.38
N ARG A 28 51.41 -10.67 -6.98
CA ARG A 28 52.49 -11.42 -6.32
C ARG A 28 53.05 -10.84 -5.01
N GLY A 29 53.06 -11.73 -3.99
CA GLY A 29 54.03 -11.87 -2.88
C GLY A 29 53.49 -11.42 -1.52
N GLY A 30 53.58 -12.11 -0.38
CA GLY A 30 54.31 -13.28 0.01
C GLY A 30 54.84 -13.11 1.44
N PHE A 31 54.70 -14.14 2.29
CA PHE A 31 55.43 -14.42 3.53
C PHE A 31 55.13 -13.62 4.82
N GLY A 32 54.77 -14.31 5.90
CA GLY A 32 55.49 -14.97 6.98
C GLY A 32 54.69 -14.80 8.28
N GLY A 33 54.36 -15.80 9.04
CA GLY A 33 55.15 -16.54 9.96
C GLY A 33 54.67 -16.34 11.40
N GLY A 34 54.20 -17.39 12.09
CA GLY A 34 53.63 -17.50 13.41
C GLY A 34 54.61 -17.17 14.58
N PRO A 35 54.49 -17.69 15.84
CA PRO A 35 53.72 -18.84 16.33
C PRO A 35 53.11 -18.70 17.76
N ASP A 36 52.34 -19.75 18.15
CA ASP A 36 52.24 -20.41 19.48
C ASP A 36 51.53 -19.85 20.68
N GLY A 37 50.72 -20.74 21.25
CA GLY A 37 50.34 -20.90 22.65
C GLY A 37 48.84 -21.04 22.86
N GLY A 38 48.21 -22.11 23.08
CA GLY A 38 48.44 -23.36 23.79
C GLY A 38 47.39 -23.52 24.91
N ARG A 39 46.65 -24.65 24.89
CA ARG A 39 45.99 -25.38 25.99
C ARG A 39 44.45 -25.38 26.07
N GLU A 40 43.95 -26.55 25.73
CA GLU A 40 43.23 -27.56 26.54
C GLU A 40 41.85 -27.13 27.04
N GLY A 41 40.77 -27.83 26.90
CA GLY A 41 40.47 -29.22 26.58
C GLY A 41 39.00 -29.43 26.94
N GLY A 42 38.29 -30.30 26.24
CA GLY A 42 36.91 -30.73 26.62
C GLY A 42 36.20 -31.42 25.45
N ARG A 43 36.35 -32.74 25.41
CA ARG A 43 35.65 -33.67 24.52
C ARG A 43 34.17 -33.76 24.89
N MET A 44 33.26 -33.83 23.91
CA MET A 44 32.55 -35.06 23.53
C MET A 44 31.42 -34.73 22.53
N GLY A 45 31.26 -35.61 21.53
CA GLY A 45 30.01 -36.02 20.95
C GLY A 45 29.77 -35.63 19.49
N GLY A 46 30.17 -36.51 18.56
CA GLY A 46 29.99 -36.34 17.14
C GLY A 46 28.59 -36.68 16.64
N GLY A 47 28.31 -36.19 15.45
CA GLY A 47 27.27 -36.62 14.54
C GLY A 47 27.31 -35.76 13.27
N PRO A 48 27.40 -36.36 12.08
CA PRO A 48 27.67 -35.66 10.85
C PRO A 48 26.34 -35.27 10.17
N ASN A 49 26.22 -34.05 9.72
CA ASN A 49 25.64 -33.61 8.47
C ASN A 49 25.38 -32.10 8.56
N GLY A 50 26.35 -31.34 8.11
CA GLY A 50 26.18 -29.90 7.97
C GLY A 50 25.61 -29.59 6.60
N GLU A 51 24.35 -29.23 6.55
CA GLU A 51 23.82 -28.34 5.52
C GLU A 51 23.93 -26.93 6.03
N VAL A 52 24.67 -26.11 5.32
CA VAL A 52 24.76 -24.66 5.52
C VAL A 52 23.44 -24.07 4.96
N PRO A 53 22.59 -23.46 5.75
CA PRO A 53 21.44 -22.76 5.18
C PRO A 53 21.92 -21.49 4.49
N ASN A 54 21.69 -21.45 3.22
CA ASN A 54 21.80 -20.26 2.39
C ASN A 54 20.88 -19.17 3.00
N GLY A 55 21.46 -18.12 3.56
CA GLY A 55 20.74 -17.01 4.19
C GLY A 55 20.12 -16.09 3.14
N GLY A 56 19.09 -16.56 2.46
CA GLY A 56 18.10 -15.68 1.83
C GLY A 56 17.19 -15.18 2.94
N GLY A 57 17.23 -13.89 3.25
CA GLY A 57 16.30 -13.25 4.18
C GLY A 57 14.86 -13.47 3.68
N ARG A 58 14.23 -14.52 4.21
CA ARG A 58 12.77 -14.61 4.12
C ARG A 58 12.25 -13.42 4.91
N MET A 59 11.54 -12.52 4.25
CA MET A 59 10.58 -11.65 4.92
C MET A 59 9.84 -12.52 5.93
N GLY A 60 9.92 -12.18 7.21
CA GLY A 60 9.10 -12.82 8.22
C GLY A 60 7.66 -12.60 7.79
N GLY A 61 7.02 -13.65 7.27
CA GLY A 61 5.60 -13.61 7.02
C GLY A 61 4.94 -13.32 8.35
N GLY A 62 4.54 -12.07 8.58
CA GLY A 62 3.65 -11.70 9.66
C GLY A 62 2.42 -12.56 9.48
N GLY A 63 2.22 -13.53 10.37
CA GLY A 63 1.03 -14.36 10.33
C GLY A 63 -0.16 -13.42 10.35
N GLN A 64 -1.10 -13.63 9.42
CA GLN A 64 -2.36 -12.89 9.43
C GLN A 64 -2.96 -12.97 10.85
N ALA A 65 -3.42 -11.84 11.36
CA ALA A 65 -4.18 -11.85 12.60
C ALA A 65 -5.44 -12.71 12.38
N ASP A 66 -5.69 -13.66 13.28
CA ASP A 66 -6.91 -14.46 13.23
C ASP A 66 -8.12 -13.56 13.56
N LYS A 67 -8.86 -13.17 12.53
CA LYS A 67 -10.05 -12.32 12.63
C LYS A 67 -11.36 -13.12 12.62
N SER A 68 -11.29 -14.44 12.75
CA SER A 68 -12.49 -15.32 12.75
C SER A 68 -13.44 -15.04 13.91
N ALA A 69 -12.93 -14.47 15.00
CA ALA A 69 -13.72 -14.06 16.17
C ALA A 69 -14.37 -12.67 16.04
N ASP A 70 -14.00 -11.87 15.02
CA ASP A 70 -14.64 -10.58 14.74
C ASP A 70 -15.99 -10.82 14.04
N ALA A 71 -17.06 -10.85 14.83
CA ALA A 71 -18.40 -11.13 14.32
C ALA A 71 -18.92 -10.08 13.33
N GLU A 72 -18.51 -8.82 13.49
CA GLU A 72 -18.89 -7.73 12.59
C GLU A 72 -18.21 -7.89 11.23
N LEU A 73 -16.90 -8.17 11.22
CA LEU A 73 -16.19 -8.48 9.99
C LEU A 73 -16.74 -9.72 9.30
N GLN A 74 -17.00 -10.80 10.05
CA GLN A 74 -17.55 -12.05 9.47
C GLN A 74 -18.93 -11.81 8.85
N ALA A 75 -19.79 -10.99 9.47
CA ALA A 75 -21.08 -10.61 8.90
C ALA A 75 -20.89 -9.78 7.60
N MET A 76 -19.96 -8.82 7.61
CA MET A 76 -19.66 -8.02 6.43
C MET A 76 -19.09 -8.88 5.29
N ILE A 77 -18.17 -9.81 5.57
CA ILE A 77 -17.67 -10.75 4.57
C ILE A 77 -18.83 -11.53 3.94
N ALA A 78 -19.71 -12.09 4.75
CA ALA A 78 -20.84 -12.89 4.25
C ALA A 78 -21.83 -12.10 3.41
N GLU A 79 -22.02 -10.82 3.71
CA GLU A 79 -22.96 -9.93 3.01
C GLU A 79 -22.35 -9.28 1.77
N VAL A 80 -21.10 -8.78 1.87
CA VAL A 80 -20.52 -7.88 0.87
C VAL A 80 -19.63 -8.60 -0.13
N ALA A 81 -18.82 -9.57 0.29
CA ALA A 81 -17.92 -10.26 -0.63
C ALA A 81 -18.65 -10.92 -1.83
N PRO A 82 -19.84 -11.52 -1.67
CA PRO A 82 -20.59 -12.09 -2.81
C PRO A 82 -21.09 -11.07 -3.83
N LYS A 83 -21.05 -9.76 -3.52
CA LYS A 83 -21.44 -8.69 -4.45
C LYS A 83 -20.34 -8.35 -5.46
N PHE A 84 -19.11 -8.81 -5.21
CA PHE A 84 -17.99 -8.61 -6.12
C PHE A 84 -17.96 -9.65 -7.24
N GLN A 85 -17.40 -9.27 -8.36
CA GLN A 85 -17.20 -10.12 -9.52
C GLN A 85 -15.69 -10.35 -9.70
N LEU A 86 -15.27 -11.61 -9.73
CA LEU A 86 -13.90 -11.96 -10.12
C LEU A 86 -13.77 -11.90 -11.64
N LEU A 87 -12.92 -11.03 -12.12
CA LEU A 87 -12.68 -10.75 -13.52
C LEU A 87 -11.18 -10.87 -13.84
N THR A 88 -10.84 -10.89 -15.11
CA THR A 88 -9.45 -10.91 -15.60
C THR A 88 -9.25 -9.80 -16.62
N PHE A 89 -8.19 -9.03 -16.44
CA PHE A 89 -7.71 -8.05 -17.39
C PHE A 89 -6.53 -8.63 -18.15
N GLU A 90 -6.65 -8.72 -19.45
CA GLU A 90 -5.57 -9.13 -20.37
C GLU A 90 -4.83 -7.88 -20.82
N ASP A 91 -3.64 -7.65 -20.27
CA ASP A 91 -2.82 -6.50 -20.62
C ASP A 91 -2.10 -6.72 -21.95
N GLU A 92 -2.57 -6.09 -23.00
CA GLU A 92 -1.99 -6.22 -24.36
C GLU A 92 -0.54 -5.69 -24.45
N ALA A 93 -0.15 -4.76 -23.55
CA ALA A 93 1.18 -4.15 -23.57
C ALA A 93 2.28 -5.12 -23.10
N THR A 94 1.97 -5.98 -22.14
CA THR A 94 2.93 -6.94 -21.55
C THR A 94 2.58 -8.40 -21.83
N GLY A 95 1.34 -8.68 -22.25
CA GLY A 95 0.79 -10.04 -22.34
C GLY A 95 0.51 -10.67 -20.97
N THR A 96 0.43 -9.86 -19.92
CA THR A 96 0.15 -10.31 -18.54
C THR A 96 -1.35 -10.32 -18.30
N ALA A 97 -1.85 -11.39 -17.70
CA ALA A 97 -3.23 -11.47 -17.20
C ALA A 97 -3.25 -11.08 -15.71
N LEU A 98 -4.04 -10.07 -15.33
CA LEU A 98 -4.25 -9.66 -13.94
C LEU A 98 -5.70 -9.96 -13.54
N GLN A 99 -5.88 -10.83 -12.56
CA GLN A 99 -7.20 -11.02 -11.93
C GLN A 99 -7.52 -9.84 -11.00
N TYR A 100 -8.79 -9.52 -10.88
CA TYR A 100 -9.28 -8.48 -9.98
C TYR A 100 -10.70 -8.74 -9.55
N GLN A 101 -11.04 -8.27 -8.35
CA GLN A 101 -12.40 -8.23 -7.85
C GLN A 101 -12.99 -6.85 -8.15
N LEU A 102 -14.18 -6.80 -8.71
CA LEU A 102 -14.87 -5.56 -9.04
C LEU A 102 -16.27 -5.54 -8.44
N TYR A 103 -16.55 -4.54 -7.63
CA TYR A 103 -17.91 -4.18 -7.26
C TYR A 103 -18.41 -3.08 -8.20
N VAL A 104 -19.55 -3.33 -8.82
CA VAL A 104 -20.28 -2.35 -9.61
C VAL A 104 -21.46 -1.85 -8.77
N PRO A 105 -21.67 -0.52 -8.65
CA PRO A 105 -22.75 0.02 -7.83
C PRO A 105 -24.12 -0.58 -8.21
N GLU A 106 -24.92 -0.93 -7.20
CA GLU A 106 -26.27 -1.43 -7.44
C GLU A 106 -27.11 -0.39 -8.16
N GLY A 107 -27.81 -0.80 -9.21
CA GLY A 107 -28.55 0.13 -10.06
C GLY A 107 -27.67 1.04 -10.93
N TYR A 108 -26.45 0.61 -11.25
CA TYR A 108 -25.57 1.33 -12.17
C TYR A 108 -26.30 1.79 -13.42
N ASP A 109 -26.14 3.07 -13.75
CA ASP A 109 -26.73 3.75 -14.90
C ASP A 109 -25.61 4.47 -15.67
N ASP A 110 -25.35 4.07 -16.89
CA ASP A 110 -24.28 4.59 -17.74
C ASP A 110 -24.44 6.07 -18.13
N SER A 111 -25.62 6.64 -17.88
CA SER A 111 -25.86 8.09 -18.03
C SER A 111 -25.37 8.93 -16.85
N GLN A 112 -24.96 8.30 -15.73
CA GLN A 112 -24.41 8.94 -14.55
C GLN A 112 -22.89 8.68 -14.46
N SER A 113 -22.18 9.51 -13.70
CA SER A 113 -20.74 9.41 -13.52
C SER A 113 -20.42 9.03 -12.08
N TYR A 114 -19.61 7.96 -11.89
CA TYR A 114 -19.33 7.34 -10.60
C TYR A 114 -17.86 7.45 -10.23
N PRO A 115 -17.52 7.66 -8.95
CA PRO A 115 -16.16 7.51 -8.49
C PRO A 115 -15.73 6.04 -8.50
N LEU A 116 -14.40 5.82 -8.50
CA LEU A 116 -13.79 4.51 -8.30
C LEU A 116 -12.78 4.60 -7.16
N ILE A 117 -12.83 3.64 -6.23
CA ILE A 117 -11.80 3.43 -5.23
C ILE A 117 -11.08 2.10 -5.49
N MET A 118 -9.75 2.14 -5.59
CA MET A 118 -8.92 0.96 -5.65
C MET A 118 -8.36 0.65 -4.25
N PHE A 119 -8.72 -0.52 -3.72
CA PHE A 119 -8.12 -1.06 -2.50
C PHE A 119 -7.02 -2.05 -2.86
N ILE A 120 -5.83 -1.86 -2.32
CA ILE A 120 -4.69 -2.75 -2.52
C ILE A 120 -4.42 -3.50 -1.20
N PRO A 121 -4.50 -4.84 -1.20
CA PRO A 121 -4.32 -5.66 0.00
C PRO A 121 -2.86 -5.74 0.47
N ASP A 122 -2.63 -6.23 1.68
CA ASP A 122 -1.31 -6.55 2.19
C ASP A 122 -0.72 -7.82 1.55
N SER A 123 0.56 -8.10 1.83
CA SER A 123 1.29 -9.23 1.24
C SER A 123 0.78 -10.62 1.65
N SER A 124 -0.07 -10.72 2.68
CA SER A 124 -0.58 -12.03 3.15
C SER A 124 -1.52 -12.72 2.16
N VAL A 125 -2.03 -11.97 1.17
CA VAL A 125 -2.90 -12.53 0.11
C VAL A 125 -2.12 -13.15 -1.05
N VAL A 126 -0.85 -12.84 -1.18
CA VAL A 126 -0.03 -13.33 -2.30
C VAL A 126 0.04 -14.86 -2.30
N GLY A 127 -0.31 -15.46 -3.44
CA GLY A 127 -0.36 -16.91 -3.60
C GLY A 127 -1.57 -17.59 -2.94
N ARG A 128 -2.57 -16.81 -2.53
CA ARG A 128 -3.88 -17.29 -2.06
C ARG A 128 -4.90 -17.31 -3.19
N ASP A 129 -6.06 -17.90 -2.91
CA ASP A 129 -7.21 -17.86 -3.82
C ASP A 129 -7.65 -16.39 -4.02
N ALA A 130 -8.14 -16.08 -5.23
CA ALA A 130 -8.48 -14.71 -5.62
C ALA A 130 -9.54 -14.03 -4.72
N ASP A 131 -10.42 -14.82 -4.08
CA ASP A 131 -11.43 -14.29 -3.16
C ASP A 131 -10.84 -13.88 -1.81
N TYR A 132 -9.60 -14.31 -1.51
CA TYR A 132 -8.97 -14.03 -0.23
C TYR A 132 -8.70 -12.53 -0.01
N VAL A 133 -8.51 -11.76 -1.09
CA VAL A 133 -8.32 -10.30 -1.03
C VAL A 133 -9.51 -9.57 -0.40
N LEU A 134 -10.70 -10.18 -0.42
CA LEU A 134 -11.92 -9.63 0.18
C LEU A 134 -12.18 -10.10 1.63
N THR A 135 -11.40 -11.07 2.12
CA THR A 135 -11.71 -11.70 3.43
C THR A 135 -10.67 -11.42 4.51
N GLN A 136 -9.61 -10.66 4.18
CA GLN A 136 -8.52 -10.39 5.12
C GLN A 136 -8.83 -9.31 6.17
N GLY A 137 -9.84 -8.46 5.94
CA GLY A 137 -10.21 -7.36 6.84
C GLY A 137 -11.21 -6.40 6.21
N TRP A 138 -11.37 -5.27 6.84
CA TRP A 138 -12.34 -4.23 6.46
C TRP A 138 -12.02 -3.54 5.13
N GLY A 139 -10.72 -3.35 4.83
CA GLY A 139 -10.26 -2.45 3.77
C GLY A 139 -10.78 -2.77 2.38
N GLY A 140 -10.99 -4.06 2.04
CA GLY A 140 -11.54 -4.46 0.75
C GLY A 140 -13.06 -4.36 0.65
N LEU A 141 -13.78 -4.39 1.77
CA LEU A 141 -15.24 -4.55 1.80
C LEU A 141 -16.01 -3.30 2.19
N ILE A 142 -15.48 -2.49 3.10
CA ILE A 142 -16.21 -1.37 3.70
C ILE A 142 -16.85 -0.45 2.66
N TRP A 143 -16.16 -0.20 1.55
CA TRP A 143 -16.59 0.68 0.47
C TRP A 143 -17.83 0.17 -0.28
N ALA A 144 -18.06 -1.15 -0.28
CA ALA A 144 -19.17 -1.80 -0.98
C ALA A 144 -20.32 -2.20 -0.04
N THR A 145 -20.29 -1.76 1.23
CA THR A 145 -21.41 -1.93 2.15
C THR A 145 -22.60 -1.06 1.72
N ASP A 146 -23.82 -1.51 2.00
CA ASP A 146 -25.03 -0.77 1.68
C ASP A 146 -25.02 0.64 2.29
N ALA A 147 -24.46 0.79 3.50
CA ALA A 147 -24.36 2.08 4.19
C ALA A 147 -23.44 3.07 3.44
N GLU A 148 -22.28 2.65 2.97
CA GLU A 148 -21.37 3.51 2.21
C GLU A 148 -21.90 3.77 0.80
N GLN A 149 -22.46 2.77 0.14
CA GLN A 149 -23.04 2.91 -1.20
C GLN A 149 -24.29 3.81 -1.21
N ALA A 150 -25.10 3.79 -0.15
CA ALA A 150 -26.24 4.72 -0.01
C ALA A 150 -25.81 6.18 0.14
N LYS A 151 -24.64 6.44 0.75
CA LYS A 151 -24.08 7.79 0.82
C LYS A 151 -23.55 8.24 -0.54
N ARG A 152 -22.85 7.33 -1.22
CA ARG A 152 -22.15 7.58 -2.51
C ARG A 152 -21.91 6.26 -3.24
N ALA A 153 -22.66 6.07 -4.29
CA ALA A 153 -22.48 4.95 -5.19
C ALA A 153 -21.10 5.04 -5.85
N ALA A 154 -20.28 4.01 -5.70
CA ALA A 154 -18.89 3.97 -6.18
C ALA A 154 -18.51 2.58 -6.67
N PHE A 155 -17.66 2.52 -7.69
CA PHE A 155 -16.96 1.29 -8.03
C PHE A 155 -15.89 0.98 -6.99
N VAL A 156 -15.70 -0.31 -6.67
CA VAL A 156 -14.61 -0.78 -5.81
C VAL A 156 -13.79 -1.79 -6.58
N LEU A 157 -12.52 -1.48 -6.80
CA LEU A 157 -11.54 -2.31 -7.50
C LEU A 157 -10.55 -2.91 -6.50
N VAL A 158 -10.35 -4.22 -6.54
CA VAL A 158 -9.33 -4.91 -5.73
C VAL A 158 -8.48 -5.79 -6.65
N PRO A 159 -7.26 -5.37 -7.03
CA PRO A 159 -6.37 -6.20 -7.83
C PRO A 159 -5.90 -7.43 -7.07
N VAL A 160 -5.75 -8.56 -7.76
CA VAL A 160 -5.24 -9.82 -7.21
C VAL A 160 -3.83 -10.04 -7.76
N PHE A 161 -2.84 -9.51 -7.06
CA PHE A 161 -1.44 -9.68 -7.45
C PHE A 161 -0.97 -11.11 -7.20
N THR A 162 -0.20 -11.65 -8.12
CA THR A 162 0.32 -13.02 -8.05
C THR A 162 1.67 -13.11 -7.34
N GLU A 163 2.29 -11.96 -7.04
CA GLU A 163 3.57 -11.84 -6.34
C GLU A 163 3.57 -10.65 -5.38
N THR A 164 4.59 -10.54 -4.54
CA THR A 164 4.85 -9.35 -3.74
C THR A 164 5.26 -8.21 -4.68
N VAL A 165 4.36 -7.22 -4.86
CA VAL A 165 4.55 -6.17 -5.87
C VAL A 165 5.46 -5.03 -5.43
N VAL A 166 5.68 -4.87 -4.13
CA VAL A 166 6.69 -3.95 -3.55
C VAL A 166 7.34 -4.60 -2.34
N ASP A 167 8.59 -4.23 -2.04
CA ASP A 167 9.32 -4.73 -0.89
C ASP A 167 9.97 -3.61 -0.04
N ASP A 168 10.55 -3.97 1.11
CA ASP A 168 11.21 -3.03 2.03
C ASP A 168 12.52 -2.41 1.47
N ASN A 169 12.98 -2.83 0.31
CA ASN A 169 14.11 -2.22 -0.39
C ASN A 169 13.63 -1.30 -1.53
N PHE A 170 12.33 -1.00 -1.54
CA PHE A 170 11.66 -0.14 -2.52
C PHE A 170 11.72 -0.68 -3.97
N ASN A 171 11.92 -1.99 -4.13
CA ASN A 171 11.73 -2.64 -5.41
C ASN A 171 10.23 -2.74 -5.70
N HIS A 172 9.87 -2.65 -6.97
CA HIS A 172 8.49 -2.78 -7.44
C HIS A 172 8.39 -3.74 -8.63
N SER A 173 7.21 -4.33 -8.81
CA SER A 173 6.86 -5.24 -9.89
C SER A 173 6.10 -4.53 -11.00
N ASP A 174 6.30 -4.98 -12.24
CA ASP A 174 5.55 -4.49 -13.40
C ASP A 174 4.03 -4.74 -13.30
N GLN A 175 3.57 -5.62 -12.39
CA GLN A 175 2.13 -5.82 -12.17
C GLN A 175 1.42 -4.55 -11.66
N ILE A 176 2.15 -3.61 -11.06
CA ILE A 176 1.58 -2.32 -10.66
C ILE A 176 1.18 -1.50 -11.89
N GLU A 177 2.02 -1.51 -12.92
CA GLU A 177 1.73 -0.85 -14.20
C GLU A 177 0.52 -1.47 -14.91
N VAL A 178 0.36 -2.80 -14.78
CA VAL A 178 -0.83 -3.50 -15.29
C VAL A 178 -2.08 -3.03 -14.55
N ALA A 179 -2.01 -2.79 -13.24
CA ALA A 179 -3.15 -2.27 -12.47
C ALA A 179 -3.51 -0.82 -12.86
N VAL A 180 -2.53 0.01 -13.25
CA VAL A 180 -2.81 1.35 -13.81
C VAL A 180 -3.59 1.25 -15.11
N ARG A 181 -3.12 0.41 -16.04
CA ARG A 181 -3.83 0.20 -17.32
C ARG A 181 -5.21 -0.46 -17.14
N LEU A 182 -5.38 -1.27 -16.08
CA LEU A 182 -6.71 -1.79 -15.70
C LEU A 182 -7.65 -0.64 -15.31
N ILE A 183 -7.20 0.34 -14.51
CA ILE A 183 -8.03 1.52 -14.18
C ILE A 183 -8.42 2.27 -15.45
N GLU A 184 -7.47 2.50 -16.36
CA GLU A 184 -7.74 3.16 -17.66
C GLU A 184 -8.80 2.38 -18.46
N SER A 185 -8.64 1.07 -18.59
CA SER A 185 -9.61 0.20 -19.26
C SER A 185 -11.00 0.23 -18.63
N LEU A 186 -11.08 0.26 -17.29
CA LEU A 186 -12.35 0.36 -16.58
C LEU A 186 -13.02 1.73 -16.79
N THR A 187 -12.25 2.81 -16.88
CA THR A 187 -12.79 4.15 -17.16
C THR A 187 -13.31 4.28 -18.59
N GLU A 188 -12.78 3.50 -19.53
CA GLU A 188 -13.31 3.40 -20.89
C GLU A 188 -14.56 2.51 -20.98
N GLN A 189 -14.64 1.49 -20.15
CA GLN A 189 -15.71 0.49 -20.17
C GLN A 189 -16.96 0.94 -19.41
N TYR A 190 -16.78 1.68 -18.32
CA TYR A 190 -17.84 2.15 -17.43
C TYR A 190 -17.85 3.68 -17.34
N SER A 191 -18.98 4.27 -16.92
CA SER A 191 -19.10 5.70 -16.66
C SER A 191 -18.41 6.09 -15.33
N ILE A 192 -17.09 5.79 -15.24
CA ILE A 192 -16.27 6.17 -14.12
C ILE A 192 -15.73 7.59 -14.33
N ASP A 193 -15.77 8.42 -13.29
CA ASP A 193 -15.26 9.78 -13.31
C ASP A 193 -13.74 9.79 -13.09
N ALA A 194 -12.98 10.04 -14.14
CA ALA A 194 -11.53 10.12 -14.06
C ALA A 194 -11.00 11.22 -13.11
N ASN A 195 -11.83 12.17 -12.69
CA ASN A 195 -11.49 13.17 -11.67
C ASN A 195 -11.78 12.69 -10.23
N ARG A 196 -12.42 11.54 -10.05
CA ARG A 196 -12.78 10.96 -8.77
C ARG A 196 -12.29 9.51 -8.66
N LEU A 197 -11.00 9.33 -8.94
CA LEU A 197 -10.28 8.08 -8.70
C LEU A 197 -9.56 8.18 -7.36
N TYR A 198 -9.70 7.16 -6.52
CA TYR A 198 -9.07 7.11 -5.21
C TYR A 198 -8.27 5.83 -5.06
N THR A 199 -7.19 5.87 -4.27
CA THR A 199 -6.45 4.67 -3.89
C THR A 199 -6.35 4.55 -2.38
N THR A 200 -6.37 3.32 -1.92
CA THR A 200 -6.08 2.97 -0.54
C THR A 200 -5.43 1.60 -0.49
N GLY A 201 -4.64 1.38 0.53
CA GLY A 201 -4.01 0.08 0.75
C GLY A 201 -3.41 0.00 2.13
N GLN A 202 -3.16 -1.24 2.56
CA GLN A 202 -2.58 -1.56 3.86
C GLN A 202 -1.26 -2.32 3.68
N SER A 203 -0.24 -2.02 4.50
CA SER A 203 1.08 -2.66 4.42
C SER A 203 1.66 -2.58 3.00
N MET A 204 1.92 -3.72 2.33
CA MET A 204 2.33 -3.78 0.93
C MET A 204 1.41 -2.93 0.03
N GLY A 205 0.11 -2.98 0.25
CA GLY A 205 -0.85 -2.18 -0.52
C GLY A 205 -0.73 -0.69 -0.28
N GLY A 206 -0.44 -0.26 0.93
CA GLY A 206 -0.16 1.14 1.25
C GLY A 206 1.16 1.61 0.63
N MET A 207 2.22 0.76 0.65
CA MET A 207 3.48 1.01 -0.04
C MET A 207 3.26 1.16 -1.56
N THR A 208 2.43 0.28 -2.14
CA THR A 208 2.06 0.36 -3.55
C THR A 208 1.29 1.65 -3.86
N SER A 209 0.39 2.06 -2.95
CA SER A 209 -0.35 3.33 -3.11
C SER A 209 0.58 4.54 -3.05
N PHE A 210 1.60 4.56 -2.19
CA PHE A 210 2.64 5.59 -2.18
C PHE A 210 3.39 5.65 -3.50
N TYR A 211 3.89 4.49 -3.98
CA TYR A 211 4.57 4.41 -5.27
C TYR A 211 3.72 4.93 -6.41
N LEU A 212 2.43 4.56 -6.45
CA LEU A 212 1.50 5.00 -7.48
C LEU A 212 1.29 6.51 -7.45
N ASN A 213 1.08 7.13 -6.27
CA ASN A 213 0.91 8.57 -6.17
C ASN A 213 2.19 9.32 -6.56
N ALA A 214 3.36 8.83 -6.16
CA ALA A 214 4.64 9.43 -6.52
C ALA A 214 4.96 9.31 -8.03
N THR A 215 4.55 8.19 -8.67
CA THR A 215 4.85 7.93 -10.08
C THR A 215 3.81 8.53 -11.02
N TYR A 216 2.56 8.61 -10.58
CA TYR A 216 1.40 9.10 -11.33
C TYR A 216 0.65 10.20 -10.55
N PRO A 217 1.26 11.38 -10.35
CA PRO A 217 0.71 12.41 -9.45
C PRO A 217 -0.68 12.91 -9.85
N ASP A 218 -1.05 12.79 -11.12
CA ASP A 218 -2.38 13.20 -11.62
C ASP A 218 -3.39 12.05 -11.68
N LEU A 219 -3.06 10.85 -11.19
CA LEU A 219 -3.95 9.68 -11.32
C LEU A 219 -5.10 9.75 -10.30
N PHE A 220 -4.79 9.96 -9.04
CA PHE A 220 -5.78 9.92 -7.96
C PHE A 220 -6.16 11.32 -7.47
N ALA A 221 -7.41 11.48 -7.08
CA ALA A 221 -7.91 12.72 -6.48
C ALA A 221 -7.58 12.81 -4.98
N ALA A 222 -7.50 11.66 -4.32
CA ALA A 222 -7.06 11.53 -2.93
C ALA A 222 -6.70 10.07 -2.60
N SER A 223 -6.00 9.89 -1.47
CA SER A 223 -5.47 8.59 -1.05
C SER A 223 -5.61 8.36 0.45
N LEU A 224 -5.67 7.07 0.86
CA LEU A 224 -5.60 6.64 2.24
C LEU A 224 -4.52 5.57 2.38
N PHE A 225 -3.38 5.93 2.97
CA PHE A 225 -2.27 5.03 3.23
C PHE A 225 -2.37 4.46 4.65
N VAL A 226 -2.33 3.13 4.77
CA VAL A 226 -2.54 2.46 6.07
C VAL A 226 -1.38 1.53 6.42
N GLY A 227 -0.76 1.76 7.59
CA GLY A 227 0.25 0.88 8.16
C GLY A 227 1.39 0.54 7.20
N SER A 228 1.97 1.52 6.54
CA SER A 228 2.95 1.34 5.48
C SER A 228 4.06 2.40 5.53
N GLN A 229 5.08 2.27 4.71
CA GLN A 229 6.11 3.27 4.47
C GLN A 229 6.58 3.17 3.02
N TRP A 230 7.29 4.16 2.52
CA TRP A 230 7.93 4.11 1.21
C TRP A 230 9.21 4.93 1.19
N ASP A 231 9.93 4.92 0.06
CA ASP A 231 11.14 5.70 -0.17
C ASP A 231 10.83 7.20 -0.16
N ASN A 232 11.17 7.88 0.92
CA ASN A 232 10.92 9.31 1.08
C ASN A 232 11.66 10.19 0.06
N SER A 233 12.65 9.64 -0.65
CA SER A 233 13.38 10.40 -1.68
C SER A 233 12.53 10.74 -2.93
N ILE A 234 11.36 10.15 -3.05
CA ILE A 234 10.41 10.39 -4.14
C ILE A 234 9.03 10.87 -3.64
N LEU A 235 8.85 11.07 -2.33
CA LEU A 235 7.55 11.43 -1.75
C LEU A 235 7.36 12.93 -1.52
N ASP A 236 8.33 13.78 -1.88
CA ASP A 236 8.19 15.23 -1.90
C ASP A 236 7.03 15.71 -2.78
N VAL A 237 6.76 14.99 -3.87
CA VAL A 237 5.61 15.27 -4.75
C VAL A 237 4.24 15.19 -4.07
N LEU A 238 4.14 14.50 -2.93
CA LEU A 238 2.90 14.38 -2.16
C LEU A 238 2.53 15.64 -1.37
N GLU A 239 3.39 16.66 -1.31
CA GLU A 239 3.13 17.91 -0.59
C GLU A 239 1.88 18.64 -1.10
N ASP A 240 1.60 18.52 -2.40
CA ASP A 240 0.41 19.10 -3.04
C ASP A 240 -0.77 18.14 -3.12
N ASP A 241 -0.60 16.88 -2.67
CA ASP A 241 -1.62 15.85 -2.74
C ASP A 241 -2.59 15.90 -1.56
N ARG A 242 -3.73 15.23 -1.73
CA ARG A 242 -4.74 15.06 -0.69
C ARG A 242 -4.72 13.64 -0.18
N PHE A 243 -4.35 13.46 1.08
CA PHE A 243 -4.32 12.11 1.65
C PHE A 243 -4.51 12.09 3.16
N PHE A 244 -4.87 10.89 3.63
CA PHE A 244 -4.67 10.46 5.00
C PHE A 244 -3.59 9.38 5.06
N TYR A 245 -2.71 9.50 6.04
CA TYR A 245 -1.72 8.48 6.35
C TYR A 245 -1.88 8.03 7.80
N VAL A 246 -2.35 6.78 7.99
CA VAL A 246 -2.76 6.25 9.29
C VAL A 246 -1.83 5.12 9.70
N VAL A 247 -1.24 5.23 10.89
CA VAL A 247 -0.33 4.22 11.46
C VAL A 247 -0.66 3.96 12.93
N ALA A 248 -0.17 2.85 13.49
CA ALA A 248 -0.08 2.63 14.93
C ALA A 248 1.32 3.00 15.44
N ALA A 249 1.42 3.66 16.59
CA ALA A 249 2.70 4.00 17.21
C ALA A 249 3.57 2.76 17.52
N GLY A 250 2.94 1.62 17.75
CA GLY A 250 3.63 0.35 18.00
C GLY A 250 4.01 -0.43 16.75
N ASP A 251 3.73 0.07 15.55
CA ASP A 251 4.27 -0.44 14.29
C ASP A 251 5.58 0.28 13.96
N PRO A 252 6.76 -0.32 14.22
CA PRO A 252 8.01 0.42 14.18
C PRO A 252 8.41 0.86 12.75
N LYS A 253 7.95 0.17 11.71
CA LYS A 253 8.25 0.55 10.33
C LYS A 253 7.33 1.65 9.84
N ALA A 254 6.02 1.46 9.99
CA ALA A 254 5.06 2.43 9.51
C ALA A 254 5.13 3.75 10.28
N SER A 255 5.29 3.70 11.62
CA SER A 255 5.43 4.92 12.44
C SER A 255 6.72 5.68 12.14
N ALA A 256 7.84 4.98 11.92
CA ALA A 256 9.08 5.61 11.48
C ALA A 256 8.95 6.22 10.08
N GLY A 257 8.30 5.51 9.14
CA GLY A 257 8.03 6.02 7.79
C GLY A 257 7.15 7.28 7.82
N GLN A 258 6.10 7.29 8.65
CA GLN A 258 5.25 8.47 8.83
C GLN A 258 6.05 9.66 9.39
N SER A 259 6.83 9.43 10.46
CA SER A 259 7.66 10.48 11.04
C SER A 259 8.67 11.03 10.04
N SER A 260 9.31 10.17 9.25
CA SER A 260 10.27 10.59 8.24
C SER A 260 9.63 11.38 7.10
N LEU A 261 8.40 11.05 6.70
CA LEU A 261 7.68 11.84 5.69
C LEU A 261 7.31 13.23 6.23
N MET A 262 6.87 13.33 7.49
CA MET A 262 6.65 14.63 8.13
C MET A 262 7.94 15.45 8.22
N GLU A 263 9.11 14.83 8.48
CA GLU A 263 10.42 15.50 8.45
C GLU A 263 10.76 16.04 7.05
N VAL A 264 10.41 15.34 5.96
CA VAL A 264 10.55 15.85 4.58
C VAL A 264 9.69 17.10 4.41
N PHE A 265 8.41 17.04 4.76
CA PHE A 265 7.49 18.18 4.66
C PHE A 265 7.94 19.38 5.49
N ASP A 266 8.44 19.15 6.72
CA ASP A 266 9.02 20.20 7.57
C ASP A 266 10.25 20.86 6.90
N GLY A 267 11.09 20.03 6.24
CA GLY A 267 12.29 20.49 5.53
C GLY A 267 11.98 21.38 4.35
N ASP A 268 10.89 21.08 3.63
CA ASP A 268 10.46 21.80 2.43
C ASP A 268 9.46 22.94 2.77
N GLY A 269 8.97 22.98 4.01
CA GLY A 269 8.01 23.97 4.48
C GLY A 269 6.58 23.69 4.02
N ALA A 270 6.29 22.45 3.64
CA ALA A 270 4.96 22.01 3.26
C ALA A 270 4.04 21.91 4.49
N ALA A 271 2.78 22.29 4.32
CA ALA A 271 1.81 22.27 5.40
C ALA A 271 1.11 20.91 5.51
N TYR A 272 1.02 20.39 6.72
CA TYR A 272 0.27 19.16 7.02
C TYR A 272 -0.45 19.27 8.36
N SER A 273 -1.38 18.36 8.61
CA SER A 273 -2.04 18.18 9.91
C SER A 273 -1.63 16.84 10.51
N HIS A 274 -1.39 16.80 11.83
CA HIS A 274 -1.09 15.56 12.55
C HIS A 274 -1.86 15.50 13.87
N ALA A 275 -2.45 14.33 14.14
CA ALA A 275 -3.10 14.07 15.42
C ALA A 275 -2.89 12.62 15.87
N GLU A 276 -2.92 12.44 17.20
CA GLU A 276 -2.73 11.14 17.86
C GLU A 276 -3.88 10.88 18.83
N TRP A 277 -4.46 9.68 18.75
CA TRP A 277 -5.51 9.22 19.68
C TRP A 277 -5.56 7.71 19.81
N SER A 278 -6.35 7.21 20.77
CA SER A 278 -6.53 5.77 20.95
C SER A 278 -7.43 5.16 19.88
N ALA A 279 -6.99 4.05 19.26
CA ALA A 279 -7.85 3.28 18.38
C ALA A 279 -9.10 2.69 19.08
N GLN A 280 -9.10 2.68 20.44
CA GLN A 280 -10.22 2.22 21.27
C GLN A 280 -11.23 3.33 21.60
N ASP A 281 -10.98 4.58 21.21
CA ASP A 281 -11.96 5.64 21.38
C ASP A 281 -13.23 5.31 20.59
N ASP A 282 -14.38 5.74 21.09
CA ASP A 282 -15.64 5.50 20.36
C ASP A 282 -15.69 6.25 19.02
N ALA A 283 -16.56 5.80 18.13
CA ALA A 283 -16.65 6.32 16.77
C ALA A 283 -16.94 7.84 16.71
N ASP A 284 -17.76 8.37 17.63
CA ASP A 284 -18.09 9.80 17.67
C ASP A 284 -16.85 10.62 18.08
N THR A 285 -16.07 10.13 19.05
CA THR A 285 -14.81 10.74 19.48
C THR A 285 -13.80 10.75 18.36
N GLN A 286 -13.58 9.61 17.68
CA GLN A 286 -12.65 9.50 16.55
C GLN A 286 -13.09 10.38 15.37
N ASN A 287 -14.36 10.37 15.00
CA ASN A 287 -14.90 11.25 13.94
C ASN A 287 -14.75 12.73 14.28
N SER A 288 -14.89 13.10 15.57
CA SER A 288 -14.67 14.47 16.01
C SER A 288 -13.20 14.87 15.92
N ALA A 289 -12.26 13.96 16.25
CA ALA A 289 -10.83 14.18 16.10
C ALA A 289 -10.43 14.37 14.62
N VAL A 290 -10.94 13.52 13.72
CA VAL A 290 -10.72 13.68 12.27
C VAL A 290 -11.26 15.03 11.77
N LYS A 291 -12.46 15.43 12.17
CA LYS A 291 -13.04 16.73 11.78
C LYS A 291 -12.23 17.91 12.32
N ALA A 292 -11.67 17.80 13.52
CA ALA A 292 -10.80 18.83 14.09
C ALA A 292 -9.49 18.96 13.26
N LEU A 293 -8.91 17.83 12.86
CA LEU A 293 -7.72 17.77 12.01
C LEU A 293 -7.99 18.39 10.65
N LEU A 294 -9.12 18.05 10.01
CA LEU A 294 -9.54 18.63 8.72
C LEU A 294 -9.85 20.14 8.80
N ALA A 295 -10.23 20.64 9.97
CA ALA A 295 -10.48 22.08 10.16
C ALA A 295 -9.20 22.94 10.07
N GLU A 296 -8.02 22.34 10.12
CA GLU A 296 -6.74 23.01 9.86
C GLU A 296 -6.58 23.39 8.37
N GLY A 297 -7.28 22.67 7.47
CA GLY A 297 -7.37 23.01 6.04
C GLY A 297 -6.22 22.48 5.19
N ASN A 298 -5.40 21.55 5.71
CA ASN A 298 -4.30 20.95 4.97
C ASN A 298 -4.76 19.75 4.12
N GLY A 299 -4.08 19.51 2.97
CA GLY A 299 -4.30 18.34 2.11
C GLY A 299 -3.71 17.06 2.71
N ALA A 300 -2.51 17.16 3.25
CA ALA A 300 -1.79 16.06 3.88
C ALA A 300 -2.21 15.91 5.36
N ASN A 301 -2.75 14.75 5.71
CA ASN A 301 -3.28 14.48 7.06
C ASN A 301 -2.68 13.20 7.64
N PHE A 302 -2.04 13.30 8.79
CA PHE A 302 -1.39 12.19 9.47
C PHE A 302 -2.15 11.83 10.74
N ILE A 303 -2.41 10.53 10.92
CA ILE A 303 -3.06 9.99 12.13
C ILE A 303 -2.16 8.92 12.72
N THR A 304 -1.89 9.01 14.01
CA THR A 304 -1.16 7.99 14.76
C THR A 304 -2.06 7.42 15.85
N PHE A 305 -2.37 6.12 15.78
CA PHE A 305 -2.99 5.45 16.92
C PHE A 305 -1.98 5.26 18.03
N THR A 306 -2.34 5.63 19.25
CA THR A 306 -1.47 5.54 20.43
C THR A 306 -0.97 4.13 20.67
N LEU A 307 0.25 4.02 21.22
CA LEU A 307 0.92 2.75 21.49
C LEU A 307 0.01 1.78 22.29
N GLY A 308 -0.15 0.56 21.76
CA GLY A 308 -0.93 -0.50 22.39
C GLY A 308 -2.44 -0.37 22.19
N SER A 309 -2.94 0.70 21.57
CA SER A 309 -4.39 0.90 21.42
C SER A 309 -5.02 0.06 20.31
N THR A 310 -4.24 -0.46 19.38
CA THR A 310 -4.76 -1.32 18.29
C THR A 310 -4.83 -2.79 18.69
N THR A 311 -4.31 -3.18 19.88
CA THR A 311 -4.39 -4.56 20.38
C THR A 311 -5.42 -4.64 21.50
N THR A 312 -6.31 -5.63 21.43
CA THR A 312 -7.40 -5.81 22.42
C THR A 312 -6.99 -6.58 23.66
N ASP A 313 -5.86 -7.29 23.65
CA ASP A 313 -5.37 -8.14 24.71
C ASP A 313 -4.43 -7.44 25.71
N GLY A 314 -4.21 -6.13 25.51
CA GLY A 314 -3.29 -5.36 26.34
C GLY A 314 -1.83 -5.81 26.22
N SER A 315 -1.52 -6.65 25.25
CA SER A 315 -0.14 -6.94 24.89
C SER A 315 0.48 -5.65 24.33
N ALA A 316 1.11 -4.88 25.21
CA ALA A 316 1.98 -3.76 24.85
C ALA A 316 3.23 -4.31 24.13
N GLY A 317 3.02 -5.08 23.12
CA GLY A 317 4.06 -5.72 22.34
C GLY A 317 4.12 -5.06 20.98
N GLY A 318 4.83 -3.94 20.90
CA GLY A 318 5.17 -3.32 19.63
C GLY A 318 5.62 -4.34 18.59
N GLY A 319 5.51 -4.02 17.33
CA GLY A 319 5.95 -4.86 16.22
C GLY A 319 4.79 -5.43 15.39
N ALA A 320 4.94 -6.66 14.90
CA ALA A 320 4.01 -7.26 13.96
C ALA A 320 2.55 -7.29 14.44
N GLY A 321 2.30 -7.31 15.75
CA GLY A 321 0.95 -7.29 16.33
C GLY A 321 0.20 -6.00 16.00
N GLU A 322 0.75 -4.85 16.35
CA GLU A 322 0.11 -3.56 16.09
C GLU A 322 0.06 -3.22 14.59
N HIS A 323 1.01 -3.71 13.82
CA HIS A 323 0.96 -3.58 12.36
C HIS A 323 -0.35 -4.16 11.80
N MET A 324 -0.60 -5.44 12.05
CA MET A 324 -1.75 -6.14 11.47
C MET A 324 -3.10 -5.70 12.04
N THR A 325 -3.14 -5.27 13.29
CA THR A 325 -4.39 -4.86 13.95
C THR A 325 -4.80 -3.42 13.63
N SER A 326 -3.85 -2.54 13.26
CA SER A 326 -4.15 -1.15 12.94
C SER A 326 -5.02 -0.96 11.71
N PHE A 327 -4.98 -1.90 10.75
CA PHE A 327 -5.63 -1.74 9.45
C PHE A 327 -7.15 -1.55 9.59
N ASP A 328 -7.82 -2.44 10.32
CA ASP A 328 -9.27 -2.37 10.46
C ASP A 328 -9.71 -1.10 11.19
N TYR A 329 -8.95 -0.63 12.18
CA TYR A 329 -9.23 0.65 12.85
C TYR A 329 -9.15 1.84 11.89
N ALA A 330 -8.15 1.85 11.00
CA ALA A 330 -8.03 2.92 10.01
C ALA A 330 -9.24 2.96 9.05
N TYR A 331 -9.69 1.79 8.58
CA TYR A 331 -10.86 1.72 7.69
C TYR A 331 -12.20 1.99 8.40
N LYS A 332 -12.26 1.87 9.73
CA LYS A 332 -13.44 2.25 10.52
C LYS A 332 -13.62 3.76 10.69
N LEU A 333 -12.62 4.58 10.40
CA LEU A 333 -12.70 6.05 10.49
C LEU A 333 -13.66 6.60 9.43
N GLU A 334 -14.94 6.75 9.78
CA GLU A 334 -16.00 7.18 8.87
C GLU A 334 -15.72 8.56 8.28
N ALA A 335 -15.29 9.52 9.11
CA ALA A 335 -15.01 10.87 8.63
C ALA A 335 -13.84 10.93 7.63
N VAL A 336 -12.88 9.99 7.69
CA VAL A 336 -11.81 9.85 6.67
C VAL A 336 -12.41 9.35 5.36
N ARG A 337 -13.28 8.32 5.42
CA ARG A 337 -13.96 7.80 4.23
C ARG A 337 -14.86 8.86 3.58
N ASP A 338 -15.59 9.63 4.40
CA ASP A 338 -16.45 10.71 3.92
C ASP A 338 -15.61 11.77 3.20
N TRP A 339 -14.54 12.24 3.82
CA TRP A 339 -13.63 13.23 3.24
C TRP A 339 -12.99 12.74 1.92
N LEU A 340 -12.57 11.48 1.85
CA LEU A 340 -11.92 10.92 0.66
C LEU A 340 -12.80 11.11 -0.60
N PHE A 341 -14.08 10.79 -0.49
CA PHE A 341 -15.01 10.90 -1.61
C PHE A 341 -15.50 12.34 -1.90
N GLU A 342 -15.20 13.31 -1.05
CA GLU A 342 -15.42 14.72 -1.30
C GLU A 342 -14.36 15.35 -2.21
N GLN A 343 -13.23 14.64 -2.42
CA GLN A 343 -12.11 15.15 -3.23
C GLN A 343 -12.35 14.92 -4.72
N SER A 344 -11.85 15.85 -5.54
CA SER A 344 -11.84 15.78 -7.00
C SER A 344 -10.61 16.52 -7.53
N LYS A 345 -10.07 16.06 -8.62
CA LYS A 345 -8.99 16.77 -9.34
C LYS A 345 -9.49 18.04 -9.98
#